data_b86106fca0d3a58cb1babc13274ba70a
#
_entry.id   b86106fca0d3a58cb1babc13274ba70a
#
_cell.length_a   1.000
_cell.length_b   1.000
_cell.length_c   1.000
_cell.angle_alpha   90.00
_cell.angle_beta   90.00
_cell.angle_gamma   90.00
#
_symmetry.space_group_name_H-M   'P 1'
#
loop_
_entity.id
_entity.type
_entity.pdbx_description
1 polymer ?
#
loop_
_entity_poly.entity_id
_entity_poly.type
_entity_poly.pdbx_seq_one_letter_code
_entity_poly.pdbx_strand_id
1 'polypeptide(L)' 'MNTTTKAKREELAAKIQPLREQIQSWRGKRAPNEHMPEALWEAATALAKEYGVSPVQRILRVDYRGLEYRTLGIRKS' A
#
# COMPACT_ATOMS: atom_id res chain seq x y z
N MET A 1 12.29 -24.16 -4.86
CA MET A 1 11.48 -23.78 -3.80
C MET A 1 11.86 -22.53 -3.15
N ASN A 2 10.95 -21.69 -3.00
CA ASN A 2 11.29 -20.37 -2.64
C ASN A 2 10.86 -19.99 -1.26
N THR A 3 11.56 -20.50 -0.29
CA THR A 3 11.31 -20.21 1.10
C THR A 3 11.37 -18.71 1.37
N THR A 4 12.31 -18.03 0.73
CA THR A 4 12.48 -16.61 0.92
C THR A 4 11.24 -15.85 0.47
N THR A 5 10.66 -16.23 -0.66
CA THR A 5 9.47 -15.58 -1.15
C THR A 5 8.31 -15.75 -0.20
N LYS A 6 8.16 -16.96 0.34
CA LYS A 6 7.08 -17.22 1.27
C LYS A 6 7.27 -16.42 2.56
N ALA A 7 8.50 -16.35 3.07
CA ALA A 7 8.78 -15.59 4.27
C ALA A 7 8.50 -14.11 4.06
N LYS A 8 8.88 -13.58 2.91
CA LYS A 8 8.61 -12.19 2.62
C LYS A 8 7.12 -11.90 2.54
N ARG A 9 6.37 -12.82 1.96
CA ARG A 9 4.94 -12.65 1.84
C ARG A 9 4.27 -12.64 3.21
N GLU A 10 4.69 -13.53 4.08
CA GLU A 10 4.14 -13.58 5.43
C GLU A 10 4.52 -12.34 6.23
N GLU A 11 5.75 -11.88 6.04
CA GLU A 11 6.20 -10.67 6.70
C GLU A 11 5.38 -9.46 6.25
N LEU A 12 5.15 -9.36 4.96
CA LEU A 12 4.32 -8.28 4.43
C LEU A 12 2.92 -8.35 4.98
N ALA A 13 2.32 -9.54 5.03
CA ALA A 13 0.97 -9.68 5.52
C ALA A 13 0.86 -9.17 6.96
N ALA A 14 1.86 -9.47 7.79
CA ALA A 14 1.85 -9.01 9.16
C ALA A 14 2.01 -7.50 9.25
N LYS A 15 2.91 -6.94 8.45
CA LYS A 15 3.18 -5.50 8.51
C LYS A 15 2.09 -4.67 7.89
N ILE A 16 1.42 -5.21 6.87
CA ILE A 16 0.43 -4.44 6.13
C ILE A 16 -0.94 -4.48 6.79
N GLN A 17 -1.16 -5.42 7.69
CA GLN A 17 -2.47 -5.58 8.30
C GLN A 17 -2.96 -4.32 9.00
N PRO A 18 -2.17 -3.68 9.86
CA PRO A 18 -2.64 -2.45 10.51
C PRO A 18 -2.99 -1.36 9.49
N LEU A 19 -2.18 -1.25 8.46
CA LEU A 19 -2.44 -0.24 7.43
C LEU A 19 -3.71 -0.56 6.67
N ARG A 20 -3.91 -1.84 6.35
CA ARG A 20 -5.12 -2.25 5.66
C ARG A 20 -6.35 -1.89 6.48
N GLU A 21 -6.29 -2.09 7.79
CA GLU A 21 -7.42 -1.75 8.65
C GLU A 21 -7.65 -0.25 8.69
N GLN A 22 -6.58 0.53 8.72
CA GLN A 22 -6.72 1.97 8.71
C GLN A 22 -7.36 2.46 7.42
N ILE A 23 -6.97 1.89 6.31
CA ILE A 23 -7.53 2.29 5.03
C ILE A 23 -9.00 1.89 4.94
N GLN A 24 -9.35 0.71 5.43
CA GLN A 24 -10.73 0.27 5.42
C GLN A 24 -11.59 1.16 6.31
N SER A 25 -11.05 1.55 7.46
CA SER A 25 -11.76 2.46 8.35
C SER A 25 -11.97 3.80 7.68
N TRP A 26 -10.95 4.31 7.01
CA TRP A 26 -11.07 5.57 6.29
C TRP A 26 -12.13 5.48 5.20
N ARG A 27 -12.14 4.38 4.46
CA ARG A 27 -13.12 4.21 3.39
C ARG A 27 -14.54 4.23 3.91
N GLY A 28 -14.76 3.72 5.09
CA GLY A 28 -16.09 3.71 5.68
C GLY A 28 -16.53 5.07 6.16
N LYS A 29 -15.60 5.98 6.38
CA LYS A 29 -15.93 7.30 6.93
C LYS A 29 -15.75 8.42 5.92
N ARG A 30 -15.07 8.15 4.80
CA ARG A 30 -14.76 9.23 3.88
C ARG A 30 -15.99 9.75 3.18
N ALA A 31 -15.93 11.03 2.85
CA ALA A 31 -16.94 11.63 2.01
C ALA A 31 -16.72 11.22 0.57
N PRO A 32 -17.73 11.28 -0.27
CA PRO A 32 -17.56 11.02 -1.69
C PRO A 32 -16.49 11.93 -2.24
N ASN A 33 -15.61 11.53 -3.03
CA ASN A 33 -14.54 12.33 -3.64
C ASN A 33 -13.41 12.69 -2.69
N GLU A 34 -13.42 12.18 -1.49
CA GLU A 34 -12.33 12.45 -0.58
C GLU A 34 -11.12 11.60 -0.95
N HIS A 35 -9.95 12.24 -0.98
CA HIS A 35 -8.72 11.53 -1.29
C HIS A 35 -8.13 10.91 -0.05
N MET A 36 -7.45 9.78 -0.23
CA MET A 36 -6.81 9.11 0.89
C MET A 36 -5.77 10.02 1.52
N PRO A 37 -5.71 10.07 2.87
CA PRO A 37 -4.73 10.92 3.54
C PRO A 37 -3.30 10.58 3.15
N GLU A 38 -2.46 11.59 3.13
CA GLU A 38 -1.07 11.39 2.73
C GLU A 38 -0.35 10.42 3.67
N ALA A 39 -0.70 10.42 4.95
CA ALA A 39 -0.08 9.51 5.89
C ALA A 39 -0.28 8.06 5.47
N LEU A 40 -1.48 7.73 4.98
CA LEU A 40 -1.75 6.37 4.53
C LEU A 40 -0.98 6.06 3.24
N TRP A 41 -0.88 7.05 2.36
CA TRP A 41 -0.09 6.88 1.15
C TRP A 41 1.38 6.64 1.46
N GLU A 42 1.91 7.37 2.45
CA GLU A 42 3.31 7.20 2.81
C GLU A 42 3.58 5.81 3.35
N ALA A 43 2.69 5.32 4.19
CA ALA A 43 2.86 3.97 4.73
C ALA A 43 2.78 2.93 3.63
N ALA A 44 1.83 3.08 2.71
CA ALA A 44 1.70 2.16 1.60
C ALA A 44 2.93 2.20 0.70
N THR A 45 3.44 3.40 0.46
CA THR A 45 4.62 3.56 -0.37
C THR A 45 5.84 2.90 0.24
N ALA A 46 6.00 3.04 1.56
CA ALA A 46 7.12 2.43 2.25
C ALA A 46 7.09 0.91 2.09
N LEU A 47 5.92 0.31 2.24
CA LEU A 47 5.78 -1.12 2.05
C LEU A 47 6.00 -1.52 0.60
N ALA A 48 5.53 -0.70 -0.33
CA ALA A 48 5.70 -1.01 -1.75
C ALA A 48 7.16 -0.96 -2.14
N LYS A 49 7.93 -0.06 -1.54
CA LYS A 49 9.36 0.00 -1.83
C LYS A 49 10.09 -1.24 -1.32
N GLU A 50 9.61 -1.79 -0.24
CA GLU A 50 10.26 -2.96 0.34
C GLU A 50 9.80 -4.27 -0.28
N TYR A 51 8.52 -4.40 -0.55
CA TYR A 51 7.95 -5.67 -1.00
C TYR A 51 7.44 -5.65 -2.43
N GLY A 52 7.36 -4.49 -3.05
CA GLY A 52 6.85 -4.38 -4.41
C GLY A 52 5.48 -3.74 -4.46
N VAL A 53 5.20 -3.04 -5.56
CA VAL A 53 3.95 -2.33 -5.71
C VAL A 53 2.75 -3.29 -5.86
N SER A 54 2.93 -4.34 -6.66
CA SER A 54 1.83 -5.24 -6.95
C SER A 54 1.22 -5.90 -5.72
N PRO A 55 2.02 -6.57 -4.87
CA PRO A 55 1.42 -7.22 -3.71
C PRO A 55 0.79 -6.23 -2.74
N VAL A 56 1.41 -5.08 -2.55
CA VAL A 56 0.87 -4.07 -1.64
C VAL A 56 -0.44 -3.51 -2.20
N GLN A 57 -0.45 -3.16 -3.47
CA GLN A 57 -1.66 -2.64 -4.09
C GLN A 57 -2.79 -3.66 -4.02
N ARG A 58 -2.48 -4.92 -4.25
CA ARG A 58 -3.48 -5.97 -4.25
C ARG A 58 -4.14 -6.12 -2.88
N ILE A 59 -3.34 -6.08 -1.84
CA ILE A 59 -3.86 -6.23 -0.48
C ILE A 59 -4.64 -5.00 -0.05
N LEU A 60 -4.10 -3.82 -0.32
CA LEU A 60 -4.73 -2.58 0.13
C LEU A 60 -5.85 -2.12 -0.77
N ARG A 61 -5.86 -2.60 -2.02
CA ARG A 61 -6.87 -2.19 -2.99
C ARG A 61 -6.87 -0.70 -3.23
N VAL A 62 -5.68 -0.14 -3.35
CA VAL A 62 -5.54 1.27 -3.68
C VAL A 62 -5.26 1.41 -5.15
N ASP A 63 -5.26 2.66 -5.62
CA ASP A 63 -4.99 2.94 -7.02
C ASP A 63 -3.58 2.51 -7.40
N TYR A 64 -3.46 1.61 -8.36
CA TYR A 64 -2.16 1.08 -8.74
C TYR A 64 -1.23 2.17 -9.24
N ARG A 65 -1.75 3.02 -10.11
CA ARG A 65 -0.92 4.07 -10.68
C ARG A 65 -0.46 5.06 -9.64
N GLY A 66 -1.35 5.42 -8.72
CA GLY A 66 -0.98 6.33 -7.66
C GLY A 66 0.11 5.77 -6.78
N LEU A 67 -0.02 4.48 -6.42
CA LEU A 67 0.97 3.85 -5.58
C LEU A 67 2.29 3.67 -6.33
N GLU A 68 2.23 3.25 -7.58
CA GLU A 68 3.43 3.07 -8.38
C GLU A 68 4.18 4.38 -8.56
N TYR A 69 3.44 5.42 -8.83
CA TYR A 69 4.01 6.75 -9.03
C TYR A 69 4.79 7.19 -7.80
N ARG A 70 4.17 7.03 -6.64
CA ARG A 70 4.81 7.44 -5.40
C ARG A 70 5.99 6.53 -5.05
N THR A 71 5.86 5.23 -5.34
CA THR A 71 6.91 4.27 -5.01
C THR A 71 8.15 4.50 -5.85
N LEU A 72 7.97 4.77 -7.13
CA LEU A 72 9.09 4.99 -8.02
C LEU A 72 9.70 6.37 -7.88
N GLY A 73 9.02 7.25 -7.17
CA GLY A 73 9.53 8.59 -7.00
C GLY A 73 9.45 9.45 -8.23
N ILE A 74 8.61 9.07 -9.17
CA ILE A 74 8.43 9.84 -10.38
C ILE A 74 7.71 11.12 -10.06
N ARG A 75 8.28 12.22 -10.48
CA ARG A 75 7.66 13.50 -10.22
C ARG A 75 7.12 14.10 -11.48
N LYS A 76 5.97 14.67 -11.33
CA LYS A 76 5.40 15.40 -12.42
C LYS A 76 6.04 16.76 -12.45
N SER A 77 6.62 17.10 -13.52
CA SER A 77 7.30 18.41 -13.59
C SER A 77 6.39 19.49 -14.04
#